data_3b50bbe29bc46a8b68ada5cdae6dde0e
#
_entry.id   3b50bbe29bc46a8b68ada5cdae6dde0e
#
_cell.length_a   1.000
_cell.length_b   1.000
_cell.length_c   1.000
_cell.angle_alpha   90.00
_cell.angle_beta   90.00
_cell.angle_gamma   90.00
#
_symmetry.space_group_name_H-M   'P 1'
#
loop_
_entity.id
_entity.type
_entity.pdbx_description
1 polymer ?
#
loop_
_entity_poly.entity_id
_entity_poly.type
_entity_poly.pdbx_seq_one_letter_code
_entity_poly.pdbx_strand_id
1 'polypeptide(L)'
;MKLLLPFHANKVSAGFPSPATDYVEDDIDLNIHLIKNIPSTFLIRVQGKSMNSIGIHDGDILIVDRSLNPKKNSTVIANVNEELVVKTFLKEKDQSFLTSGSKEVKDTINLSKNPEIVIWGVVTYVIHAL
;
A
#
# COMPACT_ATOMS: atom_id res chain seq x y z
N MET A 1 -9.32 16.64 -15.32
CA MET A 1 -8.79 16.37 -16.66
C MET A 1 -8.59 14.87 -16.84
N LYS A 2 -9.07 14.35 -17.94
CA LYS A 2 -8.92 12.94 -18.28
C LYS A 2 -7.61 12.76 -19.07
N LEU A 3 -6.74 11.87 -18.60
CA LEU A 3 -5.48 11.58 -19.29
C LEU A 3 -5.45 10.10 -19.63
N LEU A 4 -5.62 9.79 -20.91
CA LEU A 4 -5.56 8.40 -21.39
C LEU A 4 -4.14 8.12 -21.91
N LEU A 5 -3.55 7.06 -21.41
CA LEU A 5 -2.24 6.60 -21.84
C LEU A 5 -2.33 5.21 -22.45
N PRO A 6 -1.58 4.94 -23.54
CA PRO A 6 -1.58 3.60 -24.12
C PRO A 6 -1.09 2.55 -23.12
N PHE A 7 -1.75 1.42 -23.09
CA PHE A 7 -1.41 0.32 -22.22
C PHE A 7 -1.04 -0.90 -23.07
N HIS A 8 0.22 -1.36 -22.94
CA HIS A 8 0.71 -2.53 -23.68
C HIS A 8 0.27 -3.81 -22.98
N ALA A 9 -0.42 -4.69 -23.72
CA ALA A 9 -0.96 -5.92 -23.17
C ALA A 9 0.12 -6.95 -22.84
N ASN A 10 1.27 -6.90 -23.50
CA ASN A 10 2.33 -7.84 -23.29
C ASN A 10 3.08 -7.58 -22.00
N LYS A 11 3.27 -8.61 -21.22
CA LYS A 11 4.12 -8.54 -20.04
C LYS A 11 5.58 -8.45 -20.47
N VAL A 12 6.32 -7.53 -19.86
CA VAL A 12 7.76 -7.41 -20.06
C VAL A 12 8.45 -8.26 -19.01
N SER A 13 9.38 -9.11 -19.44
CA SER A 13 10.13 -9.94 -18.51
C SER A 13 11.14 -9.11 -17.74
N ALA A 14 11.20 -9.32 -16.43
CA ALA A 14 12.23 -8.72 -15.57
C ALA A 14 13.55 -9.52 -15.58
N GLY A 15 13.56 -10.69 -16.19
CA GLY A 15 14.72 -11.56 -16.33
C GLY A 15 14.99 -11.89 -17.78
N PHE A 16 14.59 -13.10 -18.21
CA PHE A 16 14.78 -13.53 -19.59
C PHE A 16 13.76 -12.88 -20.52
N PRO A 17 14.16 -12.50 -21.75
CA PRO A 17 13.21 -11.95 -22.71
C PRO A 17 12.18 -13.03 -23.11
N SER A 18 10.92 -12.62 -23.16
CA SER A 18 9.85 -13.45 -23.69
C SER A 18 9.52 -12.98 -25.11
N PRO A 19 8.95 -13.89 -25.97
CA PRO A 19 8.55 -13.50 -27.30
C PRO A 19 7.59 -12.31 -27.25
N ALA A 20 7.95 -11.22 -27.90
CA ALA A 20 7.11 -10.04 -27.95
C ALA A 20 6.07 -10.17 -29.04
N THR A 21 4.80 -10.06 -28.66
CA THR A 21 3.71 -9.77 -29.58
C THR A 21 3.24 -8.36 -29.28
N ASP A 22 3.21 -7.50 -30.29
CA ASP A 22 2.85 -6.10 -30.14
C ASP A 22 1.35 -5.91 -29.99
N TYR A 23 0.84 -6.12 -28.81
CA TYR A 23 -0.55 -5.77 -28.48
C TYR A 23 -0.59 -4.52 -27.64
N VAL A 24 -1.52 -3.63 -27.98
CA VAL A 24 -1.88 -2.50 -27.14
C VAL A 24 -3.30 -2.77 -26.64
N GLU A 25 -3.48 -2.81 -25.33
CA GLU A 25 -4.80 -2.85 -24.72
C GLU A 25 -5.45 -1.47 -24.86
N ASP A 26 -6.70 -1.37 -24.42
CA ASP A 26 -7.39 -0.08 -24.33
C ASP A 26 -6.57 0.90 -23.49
N ASP A 27 -6.67 2.18 -23.85
CA ASP A 27 -6.00 3.24 -23.10
C ASP A 27 -6.42 3.20 -21.63
N ILE A 28 -5.46 3.51 -20.76
CA ILE A 28 -5.67 3.52 -19.32
C ILE A 28 -5.67 4.96 -18.78
N ASP A 29 -6.66 5.27 -17.96
CA ASP A 29 -6.67 6.46 -17.13
C ASP A 29 -6.16 6.07 -15.74
N LEU A 30 -4.96 6.52 -15.38
CA LEU A 30 -4.34 6.17 -14.10
C LEU A 30 -5.19 6.61 -12.91
N ASN A 31 -5.89 7.72 -13.02
CA ASN A 31 -6.75 8.19 -11.93
C ASN A 31 -7.84 7.17 -11.63
N ILE A 32 -8.50 6.66 -12.65
CA ILE A 32 -9.55 5.64 -12.49
C ILE A 32 -8.95 4.32 -12.01
N HIS A 33 -7.78 3.96 -12.55
CA HIS A 33 -7.11 2.70 -12.20
C HIS A 33 -6.67 2.66 -10.73
N LEU A 34 -6.11 3.76 -10.24
CA LEU A 34 -5.50 3.82 -8.91
C LEU A 34 -6.47 4.25 -7.82
N ILE A 35 -7.50 5.04 -8.15
CA ILE A 35 -8.39 5.62 -7.16
C ILE A 35 -9.81 5.11 -7.39
N LYS A 36 -10.26 4.22 -6.50
CA LYS A 36 -11.59 3.61 -6.61
C LYS A 36 -12.66 4.41 -5.88
N ASN A 37 -12.30 5.07 -4.78
CA ASN A 37 -13.23 5.80 -3.92
C ASN A 37 -12.68 7.19 -3.65
N ILE A 38 -12.97 8.14 -4.55
CA ILE A 38 -12.40 9.49 -4.46
C ILE A 38 -12.65 10.14 -3.09
N PRO A 39 -13.87 10.12 -2.51
CA PRO A 39 -14.11 10.82 -1.24
C PRO A 39 -13.31 10.29 -0.05
N SER A 40 -12.82 9.05 -0.13
CA SER A 40 -12.11 8.40 0.97
C SER A 40 -10.61 8.20 0.70
N THR A 41 -10.11 8.70 -0.43
CA THR A 41 -8.73 8.48 -0.85
C THR A 41 -7.85 9.68 -0.51
N PHE A 42 -6.71 9.40 0.12
CA PHE A 42 -5.72 10.39 0.54
C PHE A 42 -4.34 9.97 0.09
N LEU A 43 -3.46 10.96 -0.07
CA LEU A 43 -2.04 10.72 -0.39
C LEU A 43 -1.21 11.05 0.84
N ILE A 44 -0.27 10.16 1.18
CA ILE A 44 0.62 10.35 2.31
C ILE A 44 2.05 10.08 1.85
N ARG A 45 2.98 10.97 2.24
CA ARG A 45 4.40 10.77 1.97
C ARG A 45 5.05 9.99 3.11
N VAL A 46 5.88 9.02 2.76
CA VAL A 46 6.57 8.17 3.73
C VAL A 46 7.87 8.82 4.19
N GLN A 47 8.13 8.73 5.48
CA GLN A 47 9.41 9.07 6.08
C GLN A 47 9.92 7.86 6.85
N GLY A 48 11.18 7.47 6.62
CA GLY A 48 11.82 6.38 7.34
C GLY A 48 11.96 5.11 6.53
N LYS A 49 12.63 4.11 7.12
CA LYS A 49 13.08 2.89 6.45
C LYS A 49 12.44 1.61 6.98
N SER A 50 11.57 1.70 7.98
CA SER A 50 11.04 0.51 8.67
C SER A 50 10.20 -0.41 7.78
N MET A 51 9.75 0.08 6.62
CA MET A 51 8.94 -0.69 5.68
C MET A 51 9.69 -1.04 4.39
N ASN A 52 11.01 -0.89 4.34
CA ASN A 52 11.82 -1.19 3.16
C ASN A 52 11.65 -2.64 2.70
N SER A 53 11.51 -3.57 3.65
CA SER A 53 11.40 -5.01 3.33
C SER A 53 10.13 -5.37 2.55
N ILE A 54 9.11 -4.52 2.57
CA ILE A 54 7.89 -4.74 1.80
C ILE A 54 7.75 -3.78 0.61
N GLY A 55 8.84 -3.09 0.27
CA GLY A 55 8.88 -2.26 -0.94
C GLY A 55 8.41 -0.83 -0.75
N ILE A 56 8.30 -0.35 0.49
CA ILE A 56 7.96 1.04 0.80
C ILE A 56 9.20 1.74 1.33
N HIS A 57 9.61 2.82 0.66
CA HIS A 57 10.87 3.51 0.93
C HIS A 57 10.62 4.96 1.33
N ASP A 58 11.62 5.54 2.01
CA ASP A 58 11.60 6.94 2.36
C ASP A 58 11.33 7.81 1.12
N GLY A 59 10.43 8.76 1.24
CA GLY A 59 10.05 9.65 0.14
C GLY A 59 8.94 9.15 -0.76
N ASP A 60 8.55 7.87 -0.63
CA ASP A 60 7.44 7.32 -1.42
C ASP A 60 6.12 8.01 -1.09
N ILE A 61 5.20 7.96 -2.03
CA ILE A 61 3.82 8.44 -1.83
C ILE A 61 2.91 7.23 -1.76
N LEU A 62 2.12 7.18 -0.70
CA LEU A 62 1.12 6.13 -0.51
C LEU A 62 -0.26 6.63 -0.93
N ILE A 63 -0.98 5.80 -1.67
CA ILE A 63 -2.40 6.01 -1.94
C ILE A 63 -3.16 5.24 -0.86
N VAL A 64 -3.94 5.95 -0.06
CA VAL A 64 -4.61 5.42 1.13
C VAL A 64 -6.11 5.58 0.97
N ASP A 65 -6.84 4.48 1.11
CA ASP A 65 -8.30 4.49 1.08
C ASP A 65 -8.84 4.24 2.49
N ARG A 66 -9.55 5.21 3.04
CA ARG A 66 -10.09 5.14 4.39
C ARG A 66 -11.40 4.37 4.48
N SER A 67 -12.01 4.02 3.35
CA SER A 67 -13.26 3.25 3.33
C SER A 67 -13.05 1.75 3.44
N LEU A 68 -11.82 1.27 3.24
CA LEU A 68 -11.52 -0.15 3.24
C LEU A 68 -11.23 -0.67 4.64
N ASN A 69 -11.63 -1.93 4.88
CA ASN A 69 -11.26 -2.65 6.08
C ASN A 69 -9.97 -3.43 5.83
N PRO A 70 -9.03 -3.42 6.78
CA PRO A 70 -7.78 -4.14 6.60
C PRO A 70 -8.01 -5.66 6.62
N LYS A 71 -7.23 -6.36 5.80
CA LYS A 71 -7.17 -7.82 5.75
C LYS A 71 -5.79 -8.26 6.19
N LYS A 72 -5.61 -9.55 6.45
CA LYS A 72 -4.30 -10.13 6.74
C LYS A 72 -3.29 -9.70 5.68
N ASN A 73 -2.16 -9.18 6.11
CA ASN A 73 -1.05 -8.65 5.29
C ASN A 73 -1.35 -7.33 4.58
N SER A 74 -2.47 -6.67 4.87
CA SER A 74 -2.70 -5.31 4.39
C SER A 74 -1.65 -4.37 4.95
N THR A 75 -1.21 -3.44 4.12
CA THR A 75 -0.44 -2.29 4.59
C THR A 75 -1.44 -1.22 5.03
N VAL A 76 -1.27 -0.70 6.23
CA VAL A 76 -2.20 0.25 6.82
C VAL A 76 -1.48 1.49 7.32
N ILE A 77 -2.25 2.56 7.44
CA ILE A 77 -1.86 3.74 8.19
C ILE A 77 -2.60 3.64 9.53
N ALA A 78 -1.85 3.67 10.60
CA ALA A 78 -2.42 3.61 11.95
C ALA A 78 -2.06 4.87 12.73
N ASN A 79 -2.98 5.31 13.58
CA ASN A 79 -2.71 6.39 14.52
C ASN A 79 -2.21 5.78 15.83
N VAL A 80 -0.92 5.97 16.10
CA VAL A 80 -0.26 5.45 17.29
C VAL A 80 0.33 6.65 18.04
N ASN A 81 -0.10 6.88 19.26
CA ASN A 81 0.36 7.99 20.08
C ASN A 81 0.25 9.34 19.34
N GLU A 82 -0.89 9.56 18.69
CA GLU A 82 -1.20 10.79 17.94
C GLU A 82 -0.34 11.00 16.69
N GLU A 83 0.41 9.99 16.28
CA GLU A 83 1.18 10.01 15.03
C GLU A 83 0.66 8.98 14.04
N LEU A 84 0.64 9.34 12.76
CA LEU A 84 0.32 8.40 11.70
C LEU A 84 1.58 7.62 11.32
N VAL A 85 1.47 6.30 11.36
CA VAL A 85 2.57 5.39 11.04
C VAL A 85 2.13 4.36 10.02
N VAL A 86 3.08 3.87 9.22
CA VAL A 86 2.83 2.80 8.23
C VAL A 86 3.18 1.47 8.88
N LYS A 87 2.25 0.53 8.85
CA LYS A 87 2.43 -0.79 9.45
C LYS A 87 1.79 -1.87 8.58
N THR A 88 2.19 -3.11 8.81
CA THR A 88 1.51 -4.28 8.24
C THR A 88 0.49 -4.80 9.24
N PHE A 89 -0.71 -5.05 8.76
CA PHE A 89 -1.80 -5.60 9.57
C PHE A 89 -1.75 -7.12 9.53
N LEU A 90 -1.67 -7.75 10.69
CA LEU A 90 -1.72 -9.19 10.84
C LEU A 90 -2.94 -9.58 11.65
N LYS A 91 -3.50 -10.73 11.31
CA LYS A 91 -4.64 -11.27 12.04
C LYS A 91 -4.39 -12.75 12.28
N GLU A 92 -4.38 -13.15 13.55
CA GLU A 92 -4.25 -14.54 13.96
C GLU A 92 -5.35 -14.89 14.95
N LYS A 93 -6.18 -15.87 14.59
CA LYS A 93 -7.35 -16.25 15.37
C LYS A 93 -8.24 -15.03 15.61
N ASP A 94 -8.49 -14.67 16.86
CA ASP A 94 -9.33 -13.54 17.24
C ASP A 94 -8.53 -12.27 17.57
N GLN A 95 -7.20 -12.28 17.30
CA GLN A 95 -6.33 -11.16 17.64
C GLN A 95 -5.76 -10.52 16.40
N SER A 96 -5.61 -9.20 16.47
CA SER A 96 -5.03 -8.39 15.40
C SER A 96 -3.76 -7.70 15.90
N PHE A 97 -2.81 -7.58 14.98
CA PHE A 97 -1.49 -7.03 15.30
C PHE A 97 -1.07 -6.05 14.21
N LEU A 98 -0.23 -5.09 14.61
CA LEU A 98 0.51 -4.25 13.68
C LEU A 98 1.99 -4.58 13.81
N THR A 99 2.68 -4.71 12.67
CA THR A 99 4.12 -4.96 12.66
C THR A 99 4.79 -4.08 11.61
N SER A 100 6.06 -3.77 11.84
CA SER A 100 6.89 -3.17 10.80
C SER A 100 7.14 -4.21 9.71
N GLY A 101 7.48 -3.78 8.52
CA GLY A 101 7.74 -4.69 7.40
C GLY A 101 8.92 -5.62 7.62
N SER A 102 9.70 -5.45 8.68
CA SER A 102 10.74 -6.40 9.06
C SER A 102 10.11 -7.58 9.79
N LYS A 103 10.68 -8.77 9.60
CA LYS A 103 10.23 -10.00 10.27
C LYS A 103 10.57 -10.06 11.77
N GLU A 104 11.05 -8.96 12.33
CA GLU A 104 11.44 -8.91 13.73
C GLU A 104 10.22 -8.73 14.63
N VAL A 105 10.01 -9.67 15.53
CA VAL A 105 8.90 -9.70 16.48
C VAL A 105 8.89 -8.50 17.43
N LYS A 106 10.01 -7.78 17.54
CA LYS A 106 10.19 -6.68 18.49
C LYS A 106 9.28 -5.49 18.28
N ASP A 107 8.80 -5.30 17.04
CA ASP A 107 7.97 -4.15 16.68
C ASP A 107 6.49 -4.48 16.53
N THR A 108 6.06 -5.63 17.07
CA THR A 108 4.68 -6.06 16.96
C THR A 108 3.83 -5.41 18.06
N ILE A 109 2.74 -4.77 17.63
CA ILE A 109 1.77 -4.16 18.53
C ILE A 109 0.50 -4.98 18.50
N ASN A 110 0.03 -5.44 19.67
CA ASN A 110 -1.24 -6.14 19.78
C ASN A 110 -2.37 -5.12 19.89
N LEU A 111 -3.24 -5.07 18.88
CA LEU A 111 -4.34 -4.11 18.85
C LEU A 111 -5.41 -4.38 19.91
N SER A 112 -5.58 -5.66 20.30
CA SER A 112 -6.54 -6.01 21.36
C SER A 112 -6.12 -5.47 22.72
N LYS A 113 -4.81 -5.32 22.95
CA LYS A 113 -4.26 -4.78 24.19
C LYS A 113 -4.04 -3.27 24.14
N ASN A 114 -4.23 -2.66 22.99
CA ASN A 114 -4.02 -1.23 22.75
C ASN A 114 -5.23 -0.64 22.02
N PRO A 115 -6.40 -0.58 22.69
CA PRO A 115 -7.65 -0.16 22.04
C PRO A 115 -7.66 1.31 21.60
N GLU A 116 -6.71 2.10 22.07
CA GLU A 116 -6.55 3.50 21.67
C GLU A 116 -5.99 3.65 20.24
N ILE A 117 -5.37 2.60 19.71
CA ILE A 117 -4.81 2.64 18.36
C ILE A 117 -5.92 2.47 17.33
N VAL A 118 -6.00 3.39 16.40
CA VAL A 118 -7.01 3.40 15.34
C VAL A 118 -6.34 3.16 14.00
N ILE A 119 -6.89 2.24 13.21
CA ILE A 119 -6.50 2.09 11.81
C ILE A 119 -7.12 3.26 11.05
N TRP A 120 -6.27 4.12 10.51
CA TRP A 120 -6.70 5.33 9.81
C TRP A 120 -7.12 5.04 8.37
N GLY A 121 -6.44 4.12 7.70
CA GLY A 121 -6.76 3.75 6.32
C GLY A 121 -5.92 2.59 5.84
N VAL A 122 -6.28 2.06 4.68
CA VAL A 122 -5.58 0.95 4.02
C VAL A 122 -4.81 1.48 2.82
N VAL A 123 -3.53 1.14 2.72
CA VAL A 123 -2.69 1.51 1.59
C VAL A 123 -3.00 0.60 0.42
N THR A 124 -3.37 1.17 -0.72
CA THR A 124 -3.73 0.41 -1.92
C THR A 124 -2.60 0.38 -2.94
N TYR A 125 -1.81 1.44 -3.03
CA TYR A 125 -0.69 1.56 -3.97
C TYR A 125 0.43 2.39 -3.38
N VAL A 126 1.63 2.14 -3.88
CA VAL A 126 2.83 2.93 -3.57
C VAL A 126 3.32 3.57 -4.85
N ILE A 127 3.59 4.87 -4.81
CA ILE A 127 4.25 5.59 -5.90
C ILE A 127 5.70 5.79 -5.50
N HIS A 128 6.58 5.09 -6.21
CA HIS A 128 8.01 5.12 -5.95
C HIS A 128 8.75 5.61 -7.21
N ALA A 129 9.47 6.71 -7.07
CA ALA A 129 10.30 7.23 -8.15
C ALA A 129 11.66 6.52 -8.13
N LEU A 130 12.12 6.11 -9.29
CA LEU A 130 13.42 5.46 -9.43
C LEU A 130 14.58 6.44 -9.33
#